data_0c06fc6537d03fe63aae187fe79a158d
#
_entry.id   0c06fc6537d03fe63aae187fe79a158d
#
_cell.length_a   1.000
_cell.length_b   1.000
_cell.length_c   1.000
_cell.angle_alpha   90.00
_cell.angle_beta   90.00
_cell.angle_gamma   90.00
#
_symmetry.space_group_name_H-M   'P 1'
#
loop_
_entity.id
_entity.type
_entity.pdbx_description
1 polymer ?
#
loop_
_entity_poly.entity_id
_entity_poly.type
_entity_poly.pdbx_seq_one_letter_code
_entity_poly.pdbx_strand_id
1 'polypeptide(L)'
;CEYEENIYLDERIKATFLDNGHLPGAAMILVQISYYGEETLNLLFTGDYKAKSLWREIKDVPEWVKALPKDVVIESTYGYMESSEVEYHYEEDIPQIIARGKSILQMTFAQERAQTFLYEIKKMQDCGSIPRYIPIYVDGALAQFFTKSMQEYTDIDFMPKNVTFVDKYNRPEVAKGHEQRIILTTSGMADHGTARIYVPQLIARDDFVFYFPGYVSPSSLGYKIQHSDDGTIKIGKDVYEIWVETYTTTEFSSHAKSDELIALLRNLGIVNTIMINHGQIESQYMLKDKIVAEKIGKRVEVLSEHTITIGQWGLLKLMGAKLYNVRAPKKEKLHEKKCGMRNPHSKKRRAVYSVKRH
;
A
#
# COMPACT_ATOMS: atom_id res chain seq x y z
N CYS A 1 18.34 1.51 -8.54
CA CYS A 1 18.09 0.91 -9.86
C CYS A 1 16.98 1.69 -10.55
N GLU A 2 17.05 1.75 -11.85
CA GLU A 2 16.03 2.39 -12.68
C GLU A 2 14.94 1.38 -13.06
N TYR A 3 13.77 1.87 -13.49
CA TYR A 3 12.76 1.01 -14.07
C TYR A 3 13.29 0.40 -15.37
N GLU A 4 12.89 -0.84 -15.64
CA GLU A 4 13.33 -1.67 -16.78
C GLU A 4 14.81 -2.09 -16.72
N GLU A 5 15.54 -1.73 -15.67
CA GLU A 5 16.87 -2.26 -15.42
C GLU A 5 16.82 -3.72 -14.99
N ASN A 6 17.70 -4.54 -15.57
CA ASN A 6 17.84 -5.95 -15.21
C ASN A 6 18.83 -6.13 -14.07
N ILE A 7 18.39 -6.72 -12.98
CA ILE A 7 19.23 -7.09 -11.84
C ILE A 7 19.40 -8.61 -11.84
N TYR A 8 20.63 -9.06 -11.94
CA TYR A 8 20.97 -10.49 -11.86
C TYR A 8 21.29 -10.84 -10.42
N LEU A 9 20.46 -11.71 -9.82
CA LEU A 9 20.66 -12.21 -8.46
C LEU A 9 21.63 -13.38 -8.46
N ASP A 10 21.60 -14.18 -9.50
CA ASP A 10 22.60 -15.22 -9.83
C ASP A 10 22.56 -15.49 -11.35
N GLU A 11 23.28 -16.54 -11.81
CA GLU A 11 23.34 -16.93 -13.24
C GLU A 11 21.98 -17.32 -13.85
N ARG A 12 20.98 -17.62 -13.01
CA ARG A 12 19.68 -18.14 -13.42
C ARG A 12 18.52 -17.25 -13.05
N ILE A 13 18.70 -16.32 -12.11
CA ILE A 13 17.63 -15.49 -11.59
C ILE A 13 17.89 -14.03 -11.94
N LYS A 14 16.97 -13.48 -12.70
CA LYS A 14 16.94 -12.08 -13.08
C LYS A 14 15.66 -11.42 -12.56
N ALA A 15 15.78 -10.23 -12.01
CA ALA A 15 14.67 -9.37 -11.66
C ALA A 15 14.66 -8.10 -12.48
N THR A 16 13.48 -7.65 -12.91
CA THR A 16 13.28 -6.38 -13.61
C THR A 16 12.19 -5.61 -12.91
N PHE A 17 12.43 -4.34 -12.63
CA PHE A 17 11.47 -3.44 -11.98
C PHE A 17 10.70 -2.66 -13.03
N LEU A 18 9.36 -2.68 -12.92
CA LEU A 18 8.45 -1.90 -13.77
C LEU A 18 7.64 -0.97 -12.88
N ASP A 19 7.33 0.23 -13.37
CA ASP A 19 6.53 1.19 -12.60
C ASP A 19 5.13 0.60 -12.29
N ASN A 20 4.68 0.68 -11.05
CA ASN A 20 3.34 0.22 -10.65
C ASN A 20 2.39 1.35 -10.22
N GLY A 21 2.85 2.59 -10.22
CA GLY A 21 2.05 3.77 -9.96
C GLY A 21 1.55 3.96 -8.53
N HIS A 22 1.74 3.00 -7.63
CA HIS A 22 1.23 3.09 -6.26
C HIS A 22 1.81 4.29 -5.50
N LEU A 23 3.12 4.37 -5.44
CA LEU A 23 3.86 5.48 -4.81
C LEU A 23 5.14 5.78 -5.64
N PRO A 24 5.71 7.00 -5.55
CA PRO A 24 6.99 7.28 -6.17
C PRO A 24 8.07 6.29 -5.75
N GLY A 25 8.65 5.58 -6.70
CA GLY A 25 9.68 4.54 -6.49
C GLY A 25 9.13 3.13 -6.20
N ALA A 26 7.81 2.95 -6.12
CA ALA A 26 7.21 1.62 -6.04
C ALA A 26 7.26 0.92 -7.41
N ALA A 27 7.36 -0.41 -7.42
CA ALA A 27 7.54 -1.16 -8.66
C ALA A 27 6.78 -2.49 -8.68
N MET A 28 6.31 -2.89 -9.86
CA MET A 28 6.09 -4.30 -10.16
C MET A 28 7.45 -4.98 -10.29
N ILE A 29 7.54 -6.24 -9.93
CA ILE A 29 8.78 -7.03 -10.02
C ILE A 29 8.54 -8.24 -10.91
N LEU A 30 9.19 -8.24 -12.07
CA LEU A 30 9.24 -9.42 -12.94
C LEU A 30 10.47 -10.25 -12.58
N VAL A 31 10.24 -11.43 -12.03
CA VAL A 31 11.28 -12.41 -11.72
C VAL A 31 11.31 -13.47 -12.82
N GLN A 32 12.47 -13.66 -13.44
CA GLN A 32 12.70 -14.66 -14.48
C GLN A 32 13.69 -15.69 -13.95
N ILE A 33 13.30 -16.96 -13.95
CA ILE A 33 14.12 -18.07 -13.45
C ILE A 33 14.38 -19.04 -14.59
N SER A 34 15.63 -19.14 -15.00
CA SER A 34 16.07 -20.02 -16.08
C SER A 34 16.64 -21.34 -15.52
N TYR A 35 16.20 -22.46 -16.06
CA TYR A 35 16.72 -23.78 -15.73
C TYR A 35 17.43 -24.36 -16.95
N TYR A 36 18.50 -25.11 -16.74
CA TYR A 36 19.25 -25.73 -17.83
C TYR A 36 18.36 -26.64 -18.67
N GLY A 37 18.22 -26.32 -19.96
CA GLY A 37 17.46 -27.12 -20.91
C GLY A 37 15.93 -27.03 -20.83
N GLU A 38 15.42 -26.06 -20.08
CA GLU A 38 14.00 -25.93 -19.79
C GLU A 38 13.49 -24.50 -20.05
N GLU A 39 12.17 -24.33 -20.12
CA GLU A 39 11.55 -23.02 -20.29
C GLU A 39 11.82 -22.10 -19.08
N THR A 40 12.03 -20.84 -19.33
CA THR A 40 12.17 -19.80 -18.28
C THR A 40 10.82 -19.59 -17.59
N LEU A 41 10.79 -19.72 -16.26
CA LEU A 41 9.65 -19.33 -15.46
C LEU A 41 9.64 -17.81 -15.32
N ASN A 42 8.54 -17.17 -15.71
CA ASN A 42 8.33 -15.74 -15.51
C ASN A 42 7.23 -15.54 -14.46
N LEU A 43 7.57 -14.84 -13.39
CA LEU A 43 6.65 -14.52 -12.30
C LEU A 43 6.63 -13.01 -12.08
N LEU A 44 5.47 -12.41 -12.26
CA LEU A 44 5.26 -10.98 -12.06
C LEU A 44 4.52 -10.71 -10.75
N PHE A 45 5.11 -9.94 -9.87
CA PHE A 45 4.47 -9.38 -8.69
C PHE A 45 4.06 -7.94 -9.01
N THR A 46 2.78 -7.62 -8.96
CA THR A 46 2.33 -6.24 -9.22
C THR A 46 2.72 -5.29 -8.08
N GLY A 47 2.89 -5.82 -6.86
CA GLY A 47 2.81 -4.99 -5.67
C GLY A 47 1.45 -4.32 -5.60
N ASP A 48 1.32 -3.33 -4.73
CA ASP A 48 0.18 -2.43 -4.71
C ASP A 48 0.20 -1.59 -5.99
N TYR A 49 -0.93 -1.40 -6.65
CA TYR A 49 -1.00 -0.84 -8.01
C TYR A 49 -1.94 0.36 -8.10
N LYS A 50 -1.56 1.33 -8.92
CA LYS A 50 -2.42 2.44 -9.34
C LYS A 50 -2.00 2.95 -10.71
N ALA A 51 -2.92 2.97 -11.68
CA ALA A 51 -2.60 3.41 -13.04
C ALA A 51 -2.29 4.91 -13.12
N LYS A 52 -2.98 5.72 -12.31
CA LYS A 52 -2.88 7.18 -12.33
C LYS A 52 -3.13 7.79 -10.96
N SER A 53 -2.32 8.75 -10.58
CA SER A 53 -2.54 9.63 -9.43
C SER A 53 -2.46 11.10 -9.84
N LEU A 54 -2.68 12.03 -8.91
CA LEU A 54 -2.44 13.46 -9.13
C LEU A 54 -1.01 13.74 -9.63
N TRP A 55 -0.05 12.96 -9.13
CA TRP A 55 1.38 13.22 -9.30
C TRP A 55 1.97 12.59 -10.54
N ARG A 56 1.35 11.54 -11.06
CA ARG A 56 1.87 10.78 -12.18
C ARG A 56 0.86 9.81 -12.79
N GLU A 57 1.14 9.45 -14.01
CA GLU A 57 0.52 8.37 -14.76
C GLU A 57 1.62 7.40 -15.18
N ILE A 58 1.43 6.10 -14.94
CA ILE A 58 2.44 5.10 -15.28
C ILE A 58 2.53 4.93 -16.80
N LYS A 59 3.70 4.53 -17.27
CA LYS A 59 3.89 4.10 -18.66
C LYS A 59 3.21 2.75 -18.90
N ASP A 60 2.84 2.52 -20.14
CA ASP A 60 2.39 1.20 -20.58
C ASP A 60 3.42 0.12 -20.24
N VAL A 61 2.90 -1.09 -19.99
CA VAL A 61 3.76 -2.28 -19.82
C VAL A 61 4.54 -2.49 -21.12
N PRO A 62 5.88 -2.65 -21.07
CA PRO A 62 6.70 -2.84 -22.26
C PRO A 62 6.28 -4.05 -23.10
N GLU A 63 6.34 -3.93 -24.43
CA GLU A 63 5.89 -4.98 -25.36
C GLU A 63 6.62 -6.33 -25.14
N TRP A 64 7.91 -6.28 -24.78
CA TRP A 64 8.65 -7.48 -24.47
C TRP A 64 8.11 -8.21 -23.22
N VAL A 65 7.57 -7.47 -22.24
CA VAL A 65 6.89 -8.07 -21.07
C VAL A 65 5.57 -8.66 -21.47
N LYS A 66 4.78 -7.96 -22.30
CA LYS A 66 3.48 -8.46 -22.80
C LYS A 66 3.62 -9.77 -23.56
N ALA A 67 4.69 -9.92 -24.34
CA ALA A 67 4.98 -11.12 -25.12
C ALA A 67 5.40 -12.35 -24.28
N LEU A 68 5.85 -12.15 -23.03
CA LEU A 68 6.28 -13.25 -22.16
C LEU A 68 5.06 -13.97 -21.55
N PRO A 69 4.93 -15.31 -21.70
CA PRO A 69 4.02 -16.09 -20.86
C PRO A 69 4.46 -15.99 -19.39
N LYS A 70 3.55 -15.60 -18.50
CA LYS A 70 3.89 -15.36 -17.08
C LYS A 70 2.76 -15.76 -16.14
N ASP A 71 3.14 -16.07 -14.90
CA ASP A 71 2.25 -16.11 -13.75
C ASP A 71 2.28 -14.75 -13.03
N VAL A 72 1.15 -14.31 -12.50
CA VAL A 72 0.99 -12.97 -11.91
C VAL A 72 0.48 -13.08 -10.49
N VAL A 73 1.16 -12.42 -9.56
CA VAL A 73 0.65 -12.16 -8.20
C VAL A 73 0.14 -10.73 -8.18
N ILE A 74 -1.16 -10.56 -7.90
CA ILE A 74 -1.85 -9.26 -7.96
C ILE A 74 -2.51 -8.91 -6.64
N GLU A 75 -2.52 -7.61 -6.30
CA GLU A 75 -3.26 -7.07 -5.16
C GLU A 75 -4.79 -7.13 -5.37
N SER A 76 -5.54 -6.90 -4.30
CA SER A 76 -7.00 -6.86 -4.32
C SER A 76 -7.62 -5.97 -3.25
N THR A 77 -6.93 -4.93 -2.80
CA THR A 77 -7.40 -4.05 -1.72
C THR A 77 -8.83 -3.54 -1.97
N TYR A 78 -9.10 -3.09 -3.20
CA TYR A 78 -10.45 -2.70 -3.65
C TYR A 78 -10.98 -3.58 -4.78
N GLY A 79 -10.71 -4.88 -4.72
CA GLY A 79 -11.20 -5.85 -5.70
C GLY A 79 -12.73 -5.95 -5.77
N TYR A 80 -13.42 -5.48 -4.74
CA TYR A 80 -14.88 -5.43 -4.65
C TYR A 80 -15.51 -4.19 -5.30
N MET A 81 -14.75 -3.09 -5.47
CA MET A 81 -15.24 -1.76 -5.86
C MET A 81 -14.78 -1.40 -7.27
N GLU A 82 -15.63 -0.76 -8.05
CA GLU A 82 -15.26 -0.15 -9.33
C GLU A 82 -14.97 1.34 -9.18
N SER A 83 -14.21 1.91 -10.12
CA SER A 83 -13.87 3.34 -10.11
C SER A 83 -15.11 4.24 -10.18
N SER A 84 -16.17 3.78 -10.85
CA SER A 84 -17.46 4.47 -10.93
C SER A 84 -18.23 4.54 -9.60
N GLU A 85 -17.89 3.69 -8.64
CA GLU A 85 -18.53 3.64 -7.31
C GLU A 85 -17.82 4.52 -6.29
N VAL A 86 -16.75 5.22 -6.68
CA VAL A 86 -16.04 6.15 -5.79
C VAL A 86 -16.87 7.43 -5.63
N GLU A 87 -17.22 7.73 -4.39
CA GLU A 87 -17.91 8.97 -4.05
C GLU A 87 -16.88 10.07 -3.80
N TYR A 88 -17.07 11.22 -4.45
CA TYR A 88 -16.20 12.39 -4.37
C TYR A 88 -16.89 13.48 -3.56
N HIS A 89 -16.54 13.58 -2.27
CA HIS A 89 -17.17 14.54 -1.37
C HIS A 89 -16.18 15.34 -0.50
N TYR A 90 -14.88 15.08 -0.60
CA TYR A 90 -13.87 15.78 0.20
C TYR A 90 -13.90 17.30 0.01
N GLU A 91 -14.07 17.75 -1.24
CA GLU A 91 -14.17 19.18 -1.57
C GLU A 91 -15.44 19.85 -1.00
N GLU A 92 -16.46 19.08 -0.66
CA GLU A 92 -17.68 19.55 0.00
C GLU A 92 -17.59 19.46 1.53
N ASP A 93 -17.07 18.35 2.04
CA ASP A 93 -16.97 18.08 3.47
C ASP A 93 -16.07 19.10 4.18
N ILE A 94 -14.87 19.34 3.65
CA ILE A 94 -13.89 20.18 4.34
C ILE A 94 -14.38 21.62 4.52
N PRO A 95 -14.91 22.31 3.48
CA PRO A 95 -15.51 23.63 3.66
C PRO A 95 -16.69 23.64 4.64
N GLN A 96 -17.56 22.62 4.61
CA GLN A 96 -18.70 22.52 5.53
C GLN A 96 -18.26 22.36 6.99
N ILE A 97 -17.25 21.51 7.24
CA ILE A 97 -16.67 21.35 8.59
C ILE A 97 -16.07 22.67 9.08
N ILE A 98 -15.31 23.34 8.23
CA ILE A 98 -14.69 24.64 8.55
C ILE A 98 -15.76 25.70 8.78
N ALA A 99 -16.82 25.77 7.97
CA ALA A 99 -17.91 26.73 8.14
C ALA A 99 -18.68 26.55 9.46
N ARG A 100 -18.73 25.34 10.01
CA ARG A 100 -19.30 25.05 11.34
C ARG A 100 -18.36 25.46 12.50
N GLY A 101 -17.20 26.04 12.23
CA GLY A 101 -16.21 26.43 13.25
C GLY A 101 -15.38 25.27 13.79
N LYS A 102 -15.47 24.08 13.19
CA LYS A 102 -14.73 22.89 13.67
C LYS A 102 -13.33 22.81 13.09
N SER A 103 -12.41 22.28 13.87
CA SER A 103 -11.06 21.92 13.45
C SER A 103 -11.03 20.50 12.90
N ILE A 104 -10.02 20.17 12.11
CA ILE A 104 -9.88 18.86 11.47
C ILE A 104 -8.59 18.19 11.91
N LEU A 105 -8.69 16.98 12.45
CA LEU A 105 -7.57 16.06 12.57
C LEU A 105 -7.64 15.07 11.42
N GLN A 106 -6.83 15.29 10.41
CA GLN A 106 -6.80 14.45 9.22
C GLN A 106 -5.71 13.40 9.34
N MET A 107 -6.13 12.15 9.44
CA MET A 107 -5.22 11.01 9.41
C MET A 107 -4.65 10.87 8.00
N THR A 108 -3.34 10.64 7.87
CA THR A 108 -2.73 10.52 6.54
C THR A 108 -1.55 9.57 6.52
N PHE A 109 -1.27 9.01 5.35
CA PHE A 109 0.00 8.38 5.08
C PHE A 109 1.04 9.43 4.69
N ALA A 110 2.31 9.16 4.99
CA ALA A 110 3.37 10.15 4.89
C ALA A 110 3.73 10.52 3.46
N GLN A 111 3.75 9.53 2.58
CA GLN A 111 4.14 9.68 1.19
C GLN A 111 2.90 9.80 0.30
N GLU A 112 2.92 10.74 -0.62
CA GLU A 112 1.90 11.09 -1.61
C GLU A 112 0.59 11.61 -0.99
N ARG A 113 0.04 10.95 0.04
CA ARG A 113 -1.24 11.34 0.66
C ARG A 113 -1.22 12.70 1.33
N ALA A 114 -0.24 12.92 2.21
CA ALA A 114 -0.13 14.20 2.89
C ALA A 114 0.01 15.36 1.89
N GLN A 115 0.74 15.14 0.80
CA GLN A 115 0.97 16.11 -0.25
C GLN A 115 -0.29 16.33 -1.10
N THR A 116 -1.04 15.26 -1.40
CA THR A 116 -2.34 15.36 -2.10
C THR A 116 -3.33 16.20 -1.28
N PHE A 117 -3.40 16.00 0.04
CA PHE A 117 -4.29 16.81 0.87
C PHE A 117 -3.84 18.26 0.96
N LEU A 118 -2.55 18.54 1.01
CA LEU A 118 -2.06 19.92 0.92
C LEU A 118 -2.47 20.58 -0.39
N TYR A 119 -2.39 19.85 -1.51
CA TYR A 119 -2.85 20.33 -2.81
C TYR A 119 -4.36 20.63 -2.82
N GLU A 120 -5.20 19.71 -2.33
CA GLU A 120 -6.65 19.91 -2.28
C GLU A 120 -7.03 21.06 -1.35
N ILE A 121 -6.40 21.17 -0.16
CA ILE A 121 -6.62 22.30 0.74
C ILE A 121 -6.21 23.62 0.07
N LYS A 122 -5.06 23.64 -0.62
CA LYS A 122 -4.62 24.82 -1.37
C LYS A 122 -5.65 25.21 -2.44
N LYS A 123 -6.13 24.25 -3.20
CA LYS A 123 -7.16 24.45 -4.23
C LYS A 123 -8.43 25.08 -3.65
N MET A 124 -8.89 24.56 -2.50
CA MET A 124 -10.04 25.10 -1.76
C MET A 124 -9.77 26.52 -1.20
N GLN A 125 -8.53 26.83 -0.79
CA GLN A 125 -8.14 28.19 -0.38
C GLN A 125 -8.06 29.15 -1.58
N ASP A 126 -7.58 28.67 -2.72
CA ASP A 126 -7.42 29.49 -3.92
C ASP A 126 -8.77 29.85 -4.56
N CYS A 127 -9.75 28.96 -4.50
CA CYS A 127 -11.13 29.26 -4.94
C CYS A 127 -11.98 29.95 -3.85
N GLY A 128 -11.46 30.10 -2.62
CA GLY A 128 -12.16 30.80 -1.53
C GLY A 128 -13.13 29.94 -0.71
N SER A 129 -13.20 28.63 -0.97
CA SER A 129 -14.05 27.70 -0.20
C SER A 129 -13.57 27.51 1.24
N ILE A 130 -12.27 27.68 1.48
CA ILE A 130 -11.66 27.67 2.83
C ILE A 130 -10.91 29.00 3.04
N PRO A 131 -11.10 29.67 4.20
CA PRO A 131 -10.36 30.88 4.50
C PRO A 131 -8.83 30.64 4.61
N ARG A 132 -8.04 31.52 3.99
CA ARG A 132 -6.57 31.42 4.02
C ARG A 132 -5.93 31.65 5.38
N TYR A 133 -6.67 32.19 6.36
CA TYR A 133 -6.18 32.39 7.70
C TYR A 133 -6.23 31.10 8.57
N ILE A 134 -6.95 30.07 8.16
CA ILE A 134 -7.02 28.79 8.87
C ILE A 134 -5.62 28.13 8.86
N PRO A 135 -4.93 27.98 9.99
CA PRO A 135 -3.60 27.40 10.02
C PRO A 135 -3.64 25.92 9.68
N ILE A 136 -2.65 25.47 8.91
CA ILE A 136 -2.47 24.10 8.47
C ILE A 136 -1.18 23.57 9.10
N TYR A 137 -1.30 22.45 9.80
CA TYR A 137 -0.18 21.81 10.48
C TYR A 137 0.13 20.45 9.86
N VAL A 138 1.40 20.17 9.59
CA VAL A 138 1.85 18.85 9.13
C VAL A 138 2.74 18.26 10.21
N ASP A 139 2.27 17.17 10.83
CA ASP A 139 3.02 16.47 11.88
C ASP A 139 3.30 15.01 11.49
N GLY A 140 4.57 14.68 11.54
CA GLY A 140 5.13 13.38 11.17
C GLY A 140 6.42 13.57 10.37
N ALA A 141 7.54 13.07 10.89
CA ALA A 141 8.86 13.29 10.29
C ALA A 141 8.93 12.83 8.82
N LEU A 142 8.34 11.69 8.49
CA LEU A 142 8.30 11.20 7.12
C LEU A 142 7.39 12.05 6.22
N ALA A 143 6.22 12.49 6.72
CA ALA A 143 5.34 13.36 5.94
C ALA A 143 6.03 14.68 5.61
N GLN A 144 6.73 15.28 6.57
CA GLN A 144 7.50 16.50 6.36
C GLN A 144 8.67 16.28 5.38
N PHE A 145 9.38 15.16 5.52
CA PHE A 145 10.47 14.80 4.60
C PHE A 145 9.96 14.68 3.16
N PHE A 146 8.92 13.88 2.92
CA PHE A 146 8.35 13.71 1.58
C PHE A 146 7.74 15.01 1.04
N THR A 147 7.12 15.83 1.89
CA THR A 147 6.59 17.13 1.45
C THR A 147 7.71 18.03 0.94
N LYS A 148 8.82 18.13 1.66
CA LYS A 148 9.99 18.93 1.23
C LYS A 148 10.63 18.36 -0.03
N SER A 149 10.80 17.04 -0.09
CA SER A 149 11.36 16.39 -1.28
C SER A 149 10.49 16.62 -2.51
N MET A 150 9.17 16.49 -2.40
CA MET A 150 8.27 16.72 -3.53
C MET A 150 8.26 18.17 -4.00
N GLN A 151 8.44 19.15 -3.10
CA GLN A 151 8.61 20.56 -3.52
C GLN A 151 9.86 20.79 -4.39
N GLU A 152 10.90 19.96 -4.25
CA GLU A 152 12.11 20.03 -5.04
C GLU A 152 12.02 19.31 -6.39
N TYR A 153 11.15 18.28 -6.49
CA TYR A 153 11.10 17.36 -7.64
C TYR A 153 9.84 17.48 -8.51
N THR A 154 8.86 18.30 -8.12
CA THR A 154 7.66 18.52 -8.94
C THR A 154 7.43 20.00 -9.23
N ASP A 155 6.95 20.30 -10.44
CA ASP A 155 6.51 21.64 -10.83
C ASP A 155 5.07 21.96 -10.34
N ILE A 156 4.41 21.01 -9.66
CA ILE A 156 3.06 21.20 -9.12
C ILE A 156 3.14 22.08 -7.87
N ASP A 157 2.51 23.26 -7.92
CA ASP A 157 2.36 24.14 -6.74
C ASP A 157 1.27 23.62 -5.81
N PHE A 158 1.65 22.71 -4.91
CA PHE A 158 0.74 22.01 -4.01
C PHE A 158 0.70 22.54 -2.57
N MET A 159 1.62 23.47 -2.21
CA MET A 159 1.75 23.91 -0.83
C MET A 159 0.90 25.14 -0.52
N PRO A 160 -0.05 25.08 0.43
CA PRO A 160 -0.64 26.28 1.00
C PRO A 160 0.42 27.17 1.68
N LYS A 161 0.24 28.49 1.61
CA LYS A 161 1.23 29.46 2.17
C LYS A 161 1.28 29.48 3.70
N ASN A 162 0.23 29.01 4.36
CA ASN A 162 0.05 29.03 5.81
C ASN A 162 0.28 27.64 6.46
N VAL A 163 1.14 26.82 5.85
CA VAL A 163 1.53 25.51 6.41
C VAL A 163 2.66 25.68 7.44
N THR A 164 2.49 25.03 8.57
CA THR A 164 3.52 24.92 9.63
C THR A 164 3.89 23.46 9.84
N PHE A 165 5.17 23.15 9.76
CA PHE A 165 5.71 21.85 10.14
C PHE A 165 5.84 21.75 11.64
N VAL A 166 5.23 20.69 12.21
CA VAL A 166 5.17 20.50 13.66
C VAL A 166 6.33 19.64 14.13
N ASP A 167 6.95 20.05 15.20
CA ASP A 167 7.98 19.30 15.91
C ASP A 167 7.55 18.96 17.36
N LYS A 168 8.43 18.35 18.13
CA LYS A 168 8.14 17.98 19.52
C LYS A 168 7.94 19.18 20.46
N TYR A 169 8.40 20.37 20.09
CA TYR A 169 8.36 21.56 20.94
C TYR A 169 7.04 22.32 20.76
N ASN A 170 6.58 22.50 19.52
CA ASN A 170 5.33 23.23 19.23
C ASN A 170 4.08 22.31 19.21
N ARG A 171 4.25 20.98 19.13
CA ARG A 171 3.12 20.01 19.13
C ARG A 171 2.16 20.20 20.32
N PRO A 172 2.60 20.42 21.56
CA PRO A 172 1.68 20.62 22.67
C PRO A 172 0.75 21.83 22.48
N GLU A 173 1.23 22.91 21.88
CA GLU A 173 0.41 24.09 21.55
C GLU A 173 -0.58 23.79 20.44
N VAL A 174 -0.13 23.08 19.40
CA VAL A 174 -0.98 22.63 18.30
C VAL A 174 -2.09 21.69 18.80
N ALA A 175 -1.80 20.79 19.74
CA ALA A 175 -2.80 19.88 20.28
C ALA A 175 -3.80 20.59 21.22
N LYS A 176 -3.33 21.50 22.09
CA LYS A 176 -4.14 22.14 23.14
C LYS A 176 -4.84 23.42 22.69
N GLY A 177 -4.41 24.04 21.61
CA GLY A 177 -4.97 25.30 21.12
C GLY A 177 -6.50 25.25 20.95
N HIS A 178 -7.12 26.43 20.93
CA HIS A 178 -8.57 26.60 20.71
C HIS A 178 -8.90 27.25 19.37
N GLU A 179 -7.89 27.71 18.65
CA GLU A 179 -8.08 28.26 17.31
C GLU A 179 -8.47 27.17 16.31
N GLN A 180 -9.37 27.50 15.39
CA GLN A 180 -9.75 26.62 14.31
C GLN A 180 -8.54 26.29 13.41
N ARG A 181 -8.33 25.02 13.09
CA ARG A 181 -7.14 24.56 12.36
C ARG A 181 -7.35 23.22 11.66
N ILE A 182 -6.46 22.93 10.73
CA ILE A 182 -6.35 21.61 10.07
C ILE A 182 -5.00 21.01 10.47
N ILE A 183 -5.01 19.78 11.00
CA ILE A 183 -3.82 19.02 11.39
C ILE A 183 -3.74 17.78 10.54
N LEU A 184 -2.72 17.68 9.67
CA LEU A 184 -2.39 16.44 8.96
C LEU A 184 -1.41 15.65 9.82
N THR A 185 -1.81 14.43 10.20
CA THR A 185 -1.02 13.59 11.12
C THR A 185 -0.84 12.17 10.59
N THR A 186 0.30 11.56 10.84
CA THR A 186 0.56 10.14 10.54
C THR A 186 0.29 9.27 11.77
N SER A 187 -0.25 8.06 11.67
CA SER A 187 -0.57 7.27 10.49
C SER A 187 -2.03 7.42 10.05
N GLY A 188 -2.30 7.01 8.81
CA GLY A 188 -3.64 7.08 8.21
C GLY A 188 -4.73 6.25 8.92
N MET A 189 -4.35 5.26 9.75
CA MET A 189 -5.26 4.41 10.51
C MET A 189 -5.22 4.71 12.03
N ALA A 190 -4.55 5.78 12.45
CA ALA A 190 -4.34 6.18 13.85
C ALA A 190 -3.57 5.18 14.75
N ASP A 191 -2.99 4.11 14.19
CA ASP A 191 -2.31 3.07 14.99
C ASP A 191 -0.91 3.46 15.46
N HIS A 192 -0.24 4.31 14.71
CA HIS A 192 1.17 4.65 14.90
C HIS A 192 1.43 6.14 14.74
N GLY A 193 2.69 6.53 14.88
CA GLY A 193 3.16 7.88 14.61
C GLY A 193 2.53 8.94 15.50
N THR A 194 2.43 10.16 14.97
CA THR A 194 1.95 11.33 15.70
C THR A 194 0.43 11.29 15.95
N ALA A 195 -0.33 10.54 15.17
CA ALA A 195 -1.75 10.31 15.41
C ALA A 195 -2.01 9.75 16.82
N ARG A 196 -1.14 8.85 17.31
CA ARG A 196 -1.23 8.30 18.67
C ARG A 196 -1.05 9.35 19.78
N ILE A 197 -0.48 10.51 19.46
CA ILE A 197 -0.31 11.62 20.39
C ILE A 197 -1.55 12.54 20.36
N TYR A 198 -2.09 12.81 19.16
CA TYR A 198 -3.24 13.70 19.00
C TYR A 198 -4.56 13.05 19.41
N VAL A 199 -4.80 11.80 19.03
CA VAL A 199 -6.08 11.12 19.25
C VAL A 199 -6.51 11.18 20.73
N PRO A 200 -5.69 10.78 21.73
CA PRO A 200 -6.11 10.84 23.14
C PRO A 200 -6.40 12.26 23.65
N GLN A 201 -5.81 13.29 23.02
CA GLN A 201 -5.98 14.67 23.44
C GLN A 201 -7.19 15.36 22.81
N LEU A 202 -7.63 14.85 21.64
CA LEU A 202 -8.63 15.51 20.83
C LEU A 202 -9.95 14.72 20.75
N ILE A 203 -9.97 13.43 21.06
CA ILE A 203 -11.12 12.56 20.86
C ILE A 203 -12.37 12.98 21.67
N ALA A 204 -12.18 13.58 22.84
CA ALA A 204 -13.25 14.09 23.68
C ALA A 204 -13.48 15.62 23.49
N ARG A 205 -13.19 16.14 22.30
CA ARG A 205 -13.42 17.55 21.94
C ARG A 205 -14.48 17.63 20.84
N ASP A 206 -15.55 18.34 21.11
CA ASP A 206 -16.65 18.56 20.18
C ASP A 206 -16.34 19.61 19.09
N ASP A 207 -15.24 20.36 19.23
CA ASP A 207 -14.74 21.32 18.24
C ASP A 207 -13.81 20.67 17.20
N PHE A 208 -13.61 19.34 17.22
CA PHE A 208 -12.83 18.59 16.26
C PHE A 208 -13.67 17.60 15.45
N VAL A 209 -13.22 17.36 14.22
CA VAL A 209 -13.62 16.26 13.35
C VAL A 209 -12.38 15.41 13.06
N PHE A 210 -12.52 14.10 13.11
CA PHE A 210 -11.49 13.17 12.66
C PHE A 210 -11.81 12.71 11.23
N TYR A 211 -10.91 12.98 10.30
CA TYR A 211 -11.06 12.62 8.90
C TYR A 211 -10.12 11.46 8.51
N PHE A 212 -10.70 10.37 7.99
CA PHE A 212 -9.98 9.15 7.59
C PHE A 212 -10.05 8.98 6.06
N PRO A 213 -9.08 9.49 5.32
CA PRO A 213 -9.12 9.49 3.86
C PRO A 213 -8.51 8.23 3.26
N GLY A 214 -9.17 7.12 3.38
CA GLY A 214 -8.74 5.84 2.82
C GLY A 214 -9.24 4.64 3.59
N TYR A 215 -8.79 3.47 3.19
CA TYR A 215 -9.11 2.22 3.88
C TYR A 215 -8.60 2.23 5.32
N VAL A 216 -9.48 1.84 6.25
CA VAL A 216 -9.19 1.70 7.67
C VAL A 216 -9.42 0.25 8.09
N SER A 217 -8.34 -0.45 8.46
CA SER A 217 -8.42 -1.88 8.82
C SER A 217 -9.29 -2.12 10.06
N PRO A 218 -10.13 -3.17 10.10
CA PRO A 218 -10.96 -3.49 11.27
C PRO A 218 -10.21 -3.67 12.58
N SER A 219 -8.93 -4.03 12.52
CA SER A 219 -8.08 -4.15 13.72
C SER A 219 -7.55 -2.82 14.24
N SER A 220 -7.59 -1.76 13.41
CA SER A 220 -6.96 -0.47 13.71
C SER A 220 -7.72 0.36 14.75
N LEU A 221 -7.01 1.33 15.35
CA LEU A 221 -7.62 2.30 16.27
C LEU A 221 -8.64 3.18 15.53
N GLY A 222 -8.33 3.61 14.31
CA GLY A 222 -9.23 4.42 13.50
C GLY A 222 -10.57 3.74 13.26
N TYR A 223 -10.56 2.46 12.89
CA TYR A 223 -11.79 1.69 12.72
C TYR A 223 -12.62 1.62 14.01
N LYS A 224 -11.97 1.34 15.14
CA LYS A 224 -12.63 1.25 16.45
C LYS A 224 -13.25 2.59 16.88
N ILE A 225 -12.65 3.71 16.53
CA ILE A 225 -13.21 5.04 16.77
C ILE A 225 -14.47 5.26 15.91
N GLN A 226 -14.42 4.88 14.63
CA GLN A 226 -15.53 5.05 13.68
C GLN A 226 -16.74 4.16 13.99
N HIS A 227 -16.52 3.00 14.64
CA HIS A 227 -17.54 1.95 14.87
C HIS A 227 -17.74 1.66 16.35
N SER A 228 -17.54 2.63 17.22
CA SER A 228 -17.81 2.46 18.66
C SER A 228 -19.31 2.53 18.90
N ASP A 229 -19.88 1.47 19.43
CA ASP A 229 -21.34 1.37 19.72
C ASP A 229 -21.72 2.10 21.01
N ASP A 230 -20.79 2.23 21.97
CA ASP A 230 -21.02 2.81 23.29
C ASP A 230 -20.47 4.23 23.45
N GLY A 231 -19.94 4.81 22.38
CA GLY A 231 -19.33 6.15 22.38
C GLY A 231 -18.06 6.24 23.20
N THR A 232 -17.42 5.10 23.52
CA THR A 232 -16.17 5.07 24.27
C THR A 232 -15.09 4.27 23.55
N ILE A 233 -13.81 4.53 23.87
CA ILE A 233 -12.70 3.76 23.34
C ILE A 233 -11.57 3.60 24.35
N LYS A 234 -10.99 2.40 24.39
CA LYS A 234 -9.80 2.12 25.20
C LYS A 234 -8.54 2.36 24.40
N ILE A 235 -7.69 3.26 24.86
CA ILE A 235 -6.37 3.55 24.27
C ILE A 235 -5.30 3.31 25.33
N GLY A 236 -4.53 2.23 25.17
CA GLY A 236 -3.59 1.79 26.19
C GLY A 236 -4.30 1.30 27.45
N LYS A 237 -4.14 2.02 28.57
CA LYS A 237 -4.79 1.70 29.86
C LYS A 237 -6.04 2.55 30.12
N ASP A 238 -6.20 3.65 29.40
CA ASP A 238 -7.21 4.67 29.62
C ASP A 238 -8.42 4.47 28.71
N VAL A 239 -9.61 4.86 29.20
CA VAL A 239 -10.84 4.88 28.44
C VAL A 239 -11.22 6.33 28.17
N TYR A 240 -11.59 6.63 26.94
CA TYR A 240 -11.96 7.96 26.48
C TYR A 240 -13.38 7.95 25.95
N GLU A 241 -14.14 9.00 26.21
CA GLU A 241 -15.39 9.29 25.51
C GLU A 241 -15.10 9.81 24.12
N ILE A 242 -15.92 9.47 23.13
CA ILE A 242 -15.79 9.89 21.73
C ILE A 242 -16.82 11.01 21.51
N TRP A 243 -16.35 12.26 21.41
CA TRP A 243 -17.20 13.42 21.10
C TRP A 243 -16.95 13.95 19.69
N VAL A 244 -15.85 13.54 19.06
CA VAL A 244 -15.54 13.92 17.69
C VAL A 244 -16.50 13.27 16.71
N GLU A 245 -16.90 14.01 15.69
CA GLU A 245 -17.48 13.44 14.48
C GLU A 245 -16.37 12.75 13.65
N THR A 246 -16.72 11.68 12.95
CA THR A 246 -15.78 10.99 12.04
C THR A 246 -16.28 11.06 10.61
N TYR A 247 -15.38 11.36 9.69
CA TYR A 247 -15.59 11.36 8.24
C TYR A 247 -14.63 10.39 7.58
N THR A 248 -15.02 9.85 6.43
CA THR A 248 -14.18 8.94 5.65
C THR A 248 -14.40 9.13 4.16
N THR A 249 -13.36 8.91 3.37
CA THR A 249 -13.47 8.87 1.90
C THR A 249 -12.50 7.84 1.33
N THR A 250 -12.80 7.29 0.15
CA THR A 250 -11.92 6.39 -0.60
C THR A 250 -11.37 7.02 -1.88
N GLU A 251 -11.71 8.28 -2.16
CA GLU A 251 -11.35 8.97 -3.41
C GLU A 251 -9.85 9.15 -3.61
N PHE A 252 -9.09 9.26 -2.52
CA PHE A 252 -7.64 9.42 -2.57
C PHE A 252 -6.86 8.11 -2.43
N SER A 253 -7.46 6.95 -2.62
CA SER A 253 -6.73 5.70 -2.48
C SER A 253 -5.64 5.53 -3.55
N SER A 254 -4.41 5.18 -3.15
CA SER A 254 -3.33 4.80 -4.05
C SER A 254 -3.42 3.33 -4.51
N HIS A 255 -4.44 2.61 -4.08
CA HIS A 255 -4.74 1.29 -4.61
C HIS A 255 -5.76 1.37 -5.74
N ALA A 256 -5.55 0.56 -6.75
CA ALA A 256 -6.44 0.42 -7.88
C ALA A 256 -7.80 -0.18 -7.48
N LYS A 257 -8.83 0.21 -8.19
CA LYS A 257 -10.15 -0.42 -8.13
C LYS A 257 -10.18 -1.66 -9.03
N SER A 258 -11.24 -2.47 -8.92
CA SER A 258 -11.32 -3.74 -9.65
C SER A 258 -11.23 -3.59 -11.16
N ASP A 259 -11.83 -2.56 -11.73
CA ASP A 259 -11.76 -2.25 -13.17
C ASP A 259 -10.34 -1.86 -13.61
N GLU A 260 -9.60 -1.11 -12.79
CA GLU A 260 -8.19 -0.77 -13.03
C GLU A 260 -7.30 -2.02 -12.96
N LEU A 261 -7.55 -2.94 -12.00
CA LEU A 261 -6.83 -4.21 -11.88
C LEU A 261 -7.11 -5.14 -13.07
N ILE A 262 -8.35 -5.20 -13.54
CA ILE A 262 -8.73 -5.91 -14.77
C ILE A 262 -8.03 -5.31 -16.00
N ALA A 263 -8.00 -3.99 -16.11
CA ALA A 263 -7.30 -3.30 -17.19
C ALA A 263 -5.79 -3.60 -17.17
N LEU A 264 -5.17 -3.60 -15.99
CA LEU A 264 -3.77 -4.01 -15.84
C LEU A 264 -3.57 -5.45 -16.35
N LEU A 265 -4.37 -6.41 -15.89
CA LEU A 265 -4.23 -7.82 -16.30
C LEU A 265 -4.35 -7.99 -17.81
N ARG A 266 -5.25 -7.26 -18.46
CA ARG A 266 -5.37 -7.24 -19.93
C ARG A 266 -4.12 -6.67 -20.60
N ASN A 267 -3.57 -5.59 -20.02
CA ASN A 267 -2.37 -4.95 -20.54
C ASN A 267 -1.09 -5.76 -20.31
N LEU A 268 -1.10 -6.71 -19.39
CA LEU A 268 0.03 -7.63 -19.18
C LEU A 268 0.22 -8.67 -20.30
N GLY A 269 -0.72 -8.82 -21.21
CA GLY A 269 -0.63 -9.75 -22.36
C GLY A 269 -0.82 -11.22 -21.95
N ILE A 270 0.17 -12.08 -22.19
CA ILE A 270 0.03 -13.53 -21.98
C ILE A 270 0.16 -13.87 -20.50
N VAL A 271 -0.98 -14.08 -19.83
CA VAL A 271 -1.05 -14.49 -18.42
C VAL A 271 -1.52 -15.93 -18.32
N ASN A 272 -0.79 -16.78 -17.60
CA ASN A 272 -1.14 -18.16 -17.34
C ASN A 272 -1.95 -18.29 -16.04
N THR A 273 -1.29 -18.13 -14.89
CA THR A 273 -1.93 -18.20 -13.58
C THR A 273 -2.00 -16.80 -12.95
N ILE A 274 -3.16 -16.46 -12.42
CA ILE A 274 -3.36 -15.24 -11.62
C ILE A 274 -3.53 -15.66 -10.17
N MET A 275 -2.69 -15.13 -9.31
CA MET A 275 -2.66 -15.38 -7.87
C MET A 275 -3.02 -14.09 -7.15
N ILE A 276 -4.20 -14.06 -6.54
CA ILE A 276 -4.74 -12.88 -5.87
C ILE A 276 -4.27 -12.87 -4.43
N ASN A 277 -3.72 -11.72 -4.00
CA ASN A 277 -3.21 -11.50 -2.64
C ASN A 277 -3.57 -10.09 -2.18
N HIS A 278 -3.11 -9.69 -0.99
CA HIS A 278 -3.21 -8.33 -0.46
C HIS A 278 -4.63 -7.72 -0.57
N GLY A 279 -5.42 -7.86 0.48
CA GLY A 279 -6.81 -7.39 0.59
C GLY A 279 -7.59 -8.27 1.56
N GLN A 280 -8.79 -7.83 1.94
CA GLN A 280 -9.70 -8.66 2.71
C GLN A 280 -10.11 -9.88 1.88
N ILE A 281 -10.40 -10.99 2.55
CA ILE A 281 -10.68 -12.26 1.86
C ILE A 281 -11.88 -12.15 0.90
N GLU A 282 -12.89 -11.40 1.30
CA GLU A 282 -14.07 -11.12 0.49
C GLU A 282 -13.71 -10.36 -0.79
N SER A 283 -12.85 -9.34 -0.68
CA SER A 283 -12.34 -8.55 -1.80
C SER A 283 -11.55 -9.41 -2.79
N GLN A 284 -10.74 -10.35 -2.26
CA GLN A 284 -9.98 -11.31 -3.09
C GLN A 284 -10.92 -12.20 -3.91
N TYR A 285 -11.98 -12.73 -3.31
CA TYR A 285 -12.96 -13.56 -4.01
C TYR A 285 -13.80 -12.77 -5.01
N MET A 286 -14.22 -11.56 -4.68
CA MET A 286 -14.96 -10.71 -5.62
C MET A 286 -14.11 -10.35 -6.84
N LEU A 287 -12.82 -10.04 -6.65
CA LEU A 287 -11.89 -9.83 -7.77
C LEU A 287 -11.71 -11.11 -8.58
N LYS A 288 -11.57 -12.28 -7.93
CA LYS A 288 -11.48 -13.58 -8.61
C LYS A 288 -12.67 -13.80 -9.54
N ASP A 289 -13.88 -13.59 -9.04
CA ASP A 289 -15.10 -13.78 -9.81
C ASP A 289 -15.15 -12.88 -11.04
N LYS A 290 -14.75 -11.60 -10.88
CA LYS A 290 -14.62 -10.64 -12.00
C LYS A 290 -13.59 -11.12 -13.04
N ILE A 291 -12.39 -11.53 -12.61
CA ILE A 291 -11.34 -12.03 -13.51
C ILE A 291 -11.81 -13.27 -14.30
N VAL A 292 -12.48 -14.21 -13.63
CA VAL A 292 -13.03 -15.41 -14.26
C VAL A 292 -14.12 -15.08 -15.27
N ALA A 293 -15.03 -14.14 -14.93
CA ALA A 293 -16.07 -13.68 -15.84
C ALA A 293 -15.51 -13.04 -17.11
N GLU A 294 -14.41 -12.30 -16.98
CA GLU A 294 -13.68 -11.66 -18.08
C GLU A 294 -12.78 -12.62 -18.87
N LYS A 295 -12.67 -13.88 -18.44
CA LYS A 295 -11.85 -14.93 -19.08
C LYS A 295 -10.38 -14.55 -19.23
N ILE A 296 -9.82 -13.86 -18.22
CA ILE A 296 -8.42 -13.45 -18.19
C ILE A 296 -7.60 -14.54 -17.49
N GLY A 297 -6.46 -14.94 -18.10
CA GLY A 297 -5.61 -16.01 -17.60
C GLY A 297 -6.22 -17.40 -17.82
N LYS A 298 -5.41 -18.44 -17.62
CA LYS A 298 -5.83 -19.84 -17.71
C LYS A 298 -6.33 -20.38 -16.37
N ARG A 299 -5.83 -19.82 -15.27
CA ARG A 299 -6.13 -20.23 -13.90
C ARG A 299 -6.16 -19.00 -12.98
N VAL A 300 -7.10 -18.96 -12.03
CA VAL A 300 -7.22 -17.87 -11.04
C VAL A 300 -7.34 -18.48 -9.65
N GLU A 301 -6.41 -18.10 -8.75
CA GLU A 301 -6.34 -18.61 -7.38
C GLU A 301 -6.26 -17.47 -6.38
N VAL A 302 -6.92 -17.65 -5.24
CA VAL A 302 -6.77 -16.78 -4.07
C VAL A 302 -5.64 -17.35 -3.21
N LEU A 303 -4.62 -16.52 -2.91
CA LEU A 303 -3.50 -16.89 -2.05
C LEU A 303 -3.96 -16.87 -0.60
N SER A 304 -4.54 -17.96 -0.14
CA SER A 304 -4.75 -18.21 1.28
C SER A 304 -3.67 -19.16 1.81
N GLU A 305 -3.90 -19.83 2.94
CA GLU A 305 -2.99 -20.82 3.52
C GLU A 305 -2.79 -22.08 2.64
N HIS A 306 -3.14 -22.01 1.38
CA HIS A 306 -3.11 -23.15 0.46
C HIS A 306 -1.74 -23.35 -0.20
N THR A 307 -1.54 -24.54 -0.68
CA THR A 307 -0.38 -24.93 -1.48
C THR A 307 -0.62 -24.51 -2.93
N ILE A 308 0.31 -23.75 -3.52
CA ILE A 308 0.25 -23.31 -4.90
C ILE A 308 1.34 -24.02 -5.69
N THR A 309 0.97 -24.54 -6.86
CA THR A 309 1.90 -25.02 -7.86
C THR A 309 2.18 -23.90 -8.85
N ILE A 310 3.41 -23.41 -8.87
CA ILE A 310 3.86 -22.40 -9.82
C ILE A 310 4.53 -23.12 -10.98
N GLY A 311 3.88 -23.07 -12.15
CA GLY A 311 4.33 -23.81 -13.34
C GLY A 311 4.46 -25.31 -13.10
N GLN A 312 5.26 -26.01 -13.93
CA GLN A 312 5.57 -27.44 -13.72
C GLN A 312 6.72 -27.69 -12.73
N TRP A 313 7.29 -26.66 -12.11
CA TRP A 313 8.59 -26.66 -11.45
C TRP A 313 8.58 -26.83 -9.95
N GLY A 314 7.50 -26.63 -9.30
CA GLY A 314 7.55 -26.81 -7.86
C GLY A 314 6.25 -26.56 -7.13
N LEU A 315 6.20 -27.11 -5.94
CA LEU A 315 5.13 -26.90 -4.99
C LEU A 315 5.58 -25.81 -4.04
N LEU A 316 5.00 -24.63 -4.12
CA LEU A 316 5.18 -23.55 -3.15
C LEU A 316 4.08 -23.69 -2.12
N LYS A 317 4.44 -23.98 -0.87
CA LYS A 317 3.50 -24.01 0.25
C LYS A 317 3.63 -22.72 1.03
N LEU A 318 2.62 -21.89 0.95
CA LEU A 318 2.49 -20.67 1.73
C LEU A 318 1.59 -20.96 2.94
N MET A 319 2.10 -20.77 4.14
CA MET A 319 1.31 -20.77 5.37
C MET A 319 1.56 -19.44 6.07
N GLY A 320 0.55 -18.58 6.13
CA GLY A 320 0.62 -17.30 6.83
C GLY A 320 1.82 -16.45 6.43
N ALA A 321 1.98 -16.08 5.17
CA ALA A 321 3.09 -15.30 4.62
C ALA A 321 4.50 -15.90 4.81
N LYS A 322 4.63 -17.17 5.20
CA LYS A 322 5.92 -17.87 5.32
C LYS A 322 6.06 -18.94 4.26
N LEU A 323 7.18 -18.90 3.56
CA LEU A 323 7.58 -19.93 2.60
C LEU A 323 8.11 -21.15 3.38
N TYR A 324 7.38 -22.28 3.38
CA TYR A 324 7.77 -23.46 4.18
C TYR A 324 8.48 -24.55 3.41
N ASN A 325 8.21 -24.73 2.12
CA ASN A 325 8.90 -25.76 1.33
C ASN A 325 8.89 -25.41 -0.16
N VAL A 326 10.07 -25.31 -0.72
CA VAL A 326 10.28 -25.39 -2.16
C VAL A 326 10.87 -26.80 -2.42
N ARG A 327 10.11 -27.70 -3.02
CA ARG A 327 10.70 -28.96 -3.52
C ARG A 327 11.37 -28.65 -4.85
N ALA A 328 12.69 -28.63 -4.84
CA ALA A 328 13.44 -28.73 -6.09
C ALA A 328 13.11 -30.03 -6.81
N PRO A 329 13.10 -30.06 -8.16
CA PRO A 329 12.94 -31.29 -8.91
C PRO A 329 13.95 -32.33 -8.48
N LYS A 330 13.54 -33.60 -8.42
CA LYS A 330 14.46 -34.70 -8.09
C LYS A 330 15.60 -34.67 -9.10
N LYS A 331 16.83 -34.47 -8.62
CA LYS A 331 18.03 -34.69 -9.44
C LYS A 331 17.98 -36.12 -9.96
N GLU A 332 17.91 -36.32 -11.25
CA GLU A 332 18.25 -37.60 -11.86
C GLU A 332 19.68 -37.94 -11.47
N LYS A 333 19.87 -39.17 -11.04
CA LYS A 333 21.19 -39.68 -10.67
C LYS A 333 22.09 -39.70 -11.91
N LEU A 334 22.91 -38.67 -12.10
CA LEU A 334 24.08 -38.78 -12.94
C LEU A 334 24.99 -39.86 -12.34
N HIS A 335 25.24 -40.90 -13.10
CA HIS A 335 26.23 -41.92 -12.77
C HIS A 335 27.61 -41.29 -12.61
N GLU A 336 28.02 -41.08 -11.35
CA GLU A 336 29.40 -40.75 -11.02
C GLU A 336 30.28 -41.97 -11.30
N LYS A 337 31.10 -41.88 -12.35
CA LYS A 337 32.29 -42.72 -12.50
C LYS A 337 33.25 -42.38 -11.36
N LYS A 338 33.49 -43.35 -10.48
CA LYS A 338 34.47 -43.27 -9.41
C LYS A 338 35.84 -42.93 -9.97
N CYS A 339 36.36 -41.76 -9.64
CA CYS A 339 37.80 -41.51 -9.63
C CYS A 339 38.19 -41.29 -8.14
N GLY A 340 38.99 -42.20 -7.62
CA GLY A 340 39.36 -42.21 -6.23
C GLY A 340 40.39 -41.15 -5.90
N MET A 341 40.11 -40.31 -4.93
CA MET A 341 41.14 -39.72 -4.04
C MET A 341 40.46 -39.39 -2.68
N ARG A 342 41.00 -40.00 -1.63
CA ARG A 342 40.64 -39.74 -0.23
C ARG A 342 41.20 -38.40 0.20
N ASN A 343 40.38 -37.56 0.83
CA ASN A 343 40.88 -36.58 1.77
C ASN A 343 39.91 -36.42 2.96
N PRO A 344 40.37 -36.59 4.21
CA PRO A 344 39.55 -36.54 5.40
C PRO A 344 39.56 -35.11 5.98
N HIS A 345 38.45 -34.72 6.57
CA HIS A 345 38.20 -33.52 7.33
C HIS A 345 37.42 -32.39 6.56
N SER A 346 36.10 -32.48 6.63
CA SER A 346 35.30 -31.26 6.75
C SER A 346 34.07 -31.54 7.63
N LYS A 347 34.06 -30.86 8.77
CA LYS A 347 32.94 -30.86 9.72
C LYS A 347 31.70 -30.27 9.07
N LYS A 348 30.62 -31.02 9.03
CA LYS A 348 29.28 -30.55 8.66
C LYS A 348 28.85 -29.46 9.64
N ARG A 349 28.72 -28.22 9.20
CA ARG A 349 27.94 -27.17 9.89
C ARG A 349 26.50 -27.31 9.44
N ARG A 350 25.63 -27.76 10.31
CA ARG A 350 24.17 -27.60 10.19
C ARG A 350 23.85 -26.13 10.49
N ALA A 351 23.33 -25.40 9.53
CA ALA A 351 22.71 -24.11 9.80
C ALA A 351 21.31 -24.35 10.39
N VAL A 352 21.16 -24.07 11.68
CA VAL A 352 19.86 -24.04 12.35
C VAL A 352 19.44 -22.60 12.42
N TYR A 353 18.43 -22.23 11.64
CA TYR A 353 17.77 -20.93 11.80
C TYR A 353 16.66 -21.07 12.84
N SER A 354 16.88 -20.55 14.04
CA SER A 354 15.82 -20.35 15.02
C SER A 354 15.25 -18.94 14.88
N VAL A 355 13.96 -18.84 14.63
CA VAL A 355 13.25 -17.55 14.69
C VAL A 355 12.58 -17.47 16.06
N LYS A 356 13.02 -16.52 16.89
CA LYS A 356 12.34 -16.16 18.13
C LYS A 356 11.06 -15.39 17.80
N ARG A 357 9.95 -15.81 18.42
CA ARG A 357 8.68 -15.08 18.47
C ARG A 357 8.86 -13.88 19.42
N HIS A 358 8.46 -12.74 18.96
CA HIS A 358 7.97 -11.64 19.82
C HIS A 358 6.68 -11.14 19.23
#